data_10c0af62b52f68c9a227ecd9b32ae4b1
#
_entry.id   10c0af62b52f68c9a227ecd9b32ae4b1
#
_cell.length_a   1.000
_cell.length_b   1.000
_cell.length_c   1.000
_cell.angle_alpha   90.00
_cell.angle_beta   90.00
_cell.angle_gamma   90.00
#
_symmetry.space_group_name_H-M   'P 1'
#
loop_
_entity.id
_entity.type
_entity.pdbx_description
1 polymer ?
#
loop_
_entity_poly.entity_id
_entity_poly.type
_entity_poly.pdbx_seq_one_letter_code
_entity_poly.pdbx_strand_id
1 'polypeptide(L)'
;EAALAAPVSVDAEGSPVPQEIRLPVAAVPPTIDSERVAEMGIVELVSEGTTSFKGSPAERVHNIVNAAGKFQHVVVPPGEEFSFNRNVGDVTAANGFEDALVIAGDRTAVGIGGGVCQVSTTAFRAAFWGGFPFTERWAHGYVVSWYGQPGMDASIFTPNVDFRFRNDTGHFLLIKAAVNKAKATITFYIYGTKVDRTVEMSGPVLSNVKEPPPPLYQEDSTLAEGKIKQVDWAKEGMDAVVTRTIRYGDGKVHEEQIVSRYRPW
;
A
#
# COMPACT_ATOMS: atom_id res chain seq x y z
N GLU A 1 7.77 -5.08 -38.98
CA GLU A 1 6.66 -5.22 -39.96
C GLU A 1 7.16 -5.46 -41.39
N ALA A 2 8.24 -4.78 -41.87
CA ALA A 2 8.77 -4.98 -43.23
C ALA A 2 9.33 -6.39 -43.49
N ALA A 3 9.83 -7.09 -42.44
CA ALA A 3 10.39 -8.44 -42.58
C ALA A 3 9.32 -9.55 -42.72
N LEU A 4 8.07 -9.26 -42.26
CA LEU A 4 6.94 -10.19 -42.37
C LEU A 4 6.22 -10.14 -43.71
N ALA A 5 6.54 -9.15 -44.58
CA ALA A 5 5.94 -8.95 -45.90
C ALA A 5 6.80 -9.50 -47.05
N ALA A 6 7.90 -10.20 -46.76
CA ALA A 6 8.73 -10.79 -47.81
C ALA A 6 7.97 -11.93 -48.51
N PRO A 7 8.01 -12.03 -49.86
CA PRO A 7 7.36 -13.10 -50.60
C PRO A 7 8.00 -14.45 -50.23
N VAL A 8 7.16 -15.46 -49.98
CA VAL A 8 7.61 -16.82 -49.72
C VAL A 8 8.30 -17.36 -50.95
N SER A 9 9.59 -17.69 -50.86
CA SER A 9 10.29 -18.38 -51.91
C SER A 9 9.83 -19.83 -51.95
N VAL A 10 9.62 -20.37 -53.18
CA VAL A 10 9.24 -21.77 -53.39
C VAL A 10 10.36 -22.49 -54.17
N ASP A 11 10.53 -23.78 -53.88
CA ASP A 11 11.44 -24.64 -54.66
C ASP A 11 10.89 -24.96 -56.06
N ALA A 12 11.63 -25.77 -56.83
CA ALA A 12 11.26 -26.13 -58.20
C ALA A 12 9.98 -26.97 -58.27
N GLU A 13 9.50 -27.54 -57.15
CA GLU A 13 8.30 -28.35 -56.99
C GLU A 13 7.12 -27.56 -56.41
N GLY A 14 7.29 -26.23 -56.16
CA GLY A 14 6.26 -25.34 -55.64
C GLY A 14 6.07 -25.39 -54.13
N SER A 15 6.98 -26.03 -53.40
CA SER A 15 6.92 -26.12 -51.96
C SER A 15 7.58 -24.89 -51.29
N PRO A 16 7.04 -24.38 -50.17
CA PRO A 16 7.63 -23.24 -49.46
C PRO A 16 9.05 -23.57 -48.98
N VAL A 17 10.03 -22.77 -49.36
CA VAL A 17 11.41 -22.88 -48.84
C VAL A 17 11.46 -22.15 -47.48
N PRO A 18 11.93 -22.79 -46.40
CA PRO A 18 12.13 -22.10 -45.13
C PRO A 18 13.06 -20.91 -45.29
N GLN A 19 12.56 -19.71 -45.01
CA GLN A 19 13.39 -18.50 -44.97
C GLN A 19 13.87 -18.21 -43.56
N GLU A 20 15.17 -18.09 -43.38
CA GLU A 20 15.76 -17.61 -42.16
C GLU A 20 15.62 -16.09 -42.12
N ILE A 21 14.69 -15.60 -41.28
CA ILE A 21 14.52 -14.17 -41.05
C ILE A 21 15.36 -13.79 -39.84
N ARG A 22 16.45 -13.06 -40.06
CA ARG A 22 17.24 -12.46 -38.97
C ARG A 22 16.56 -11.18 -38.52
N LEU A 23 15.94 -11.26 -37.34
CA LEU A 23 15.40 -10.06 -36.72
C LEU A 23 16.55 -9.25 -36.08
N PRO A 24 16.63 -7.94 -36.35
CA PRO A 24 17.55 -7.09 -35.61
C PRO A 24 17.11 -7.01 -34.15
N VAL A 25 17.94 -7.56 -33.27
CA VAL A 25 17.67 -7.50 -31.82
C VAL A 25 18.60 -6.45 -31.25
N ALA A 26 18.03 -5.43 -30.62
CA ALA A 26 18.77 -4.49 -29.80
C ALA A 26 18.68 -4.94 -28.33
N ALA A 27 19.84 -5.15 -27.71
CA ALA A 27 19.89 -5.37 -26.26
C ALA A 27 19.58 -4.04 -25.56
N VAL A 28 18.47 -3.97 -24.86
CA VAL A 28 18.16 -2.85 -23.96
C VAL A 28 18.57 -3.31 -22.56
N PRO A 29 19.65 -2.75 -21.98
CA PRO A 29 20.04 -3.11 -20.63
C PRO A 29 18.94 -2.68 -19.64
N PRO A 30 18.72 -3.44 -18.54
CA PRO A 30 17.81 -3.02 -17.49
C PRO A 30 18.29 -1.70 -16.87
N THR A 31 17.35 -0.89 -16.41
CA THR A 31 17.66 0.39 -15.72
C THR A 31 18.50 0.15 -14.47
N ILE A 32 18.36 -1.02 -13.86
CA ILE A 32 19.11 -1.49 -12.70
C ILE A 32 19.75 -2.82 -13.10
N ASP A 33 21.07 -2.84 -13.15
CA ASP A 33 21.89 -4.03 -13.37
C ASP A 33 22.70 -4.41 -12.11
N SER A 34 23.37 -5.55 -12.15
CA SER A 34 24.12 -6.07 -10.99
C SER A 34 25.28 -5.17 -10.56
N GLU A 35 25.84 -4.38 -11.48
CA GLU A 35 26.93 -3.44 -11.16
C GLU A 35 26.39 -2.23 -10.43
N ARG A 36 25.23 -1.71 -10.85
CA ARG A 36 24.55 -0.57 -10.22
C ARG A 36 24.00 -0.91 -8.83
N VAL A 37 23.58 -2.16 -8.58
CA VAL A 37 23.05 -2.55 -7.26
C VAL A 37 24.05 -2.24 -6.13
N ALA A 38 25.35 -2.43 -6.34
CA ALA A 38 26.38 -2.11 -5.34
C ALA A 38 26.47 -0.59 -5.05
N GLU A 39 26.17 0.24 -6.05
CA GLU A 39 26.24 1.70 -5.94
C GLU A 39 24.95 2.32 -5.37
N MET A 40 23.87 1.55 -5.27
CA MET A 40 22.55 2.06 -4.83
C MET A 40 22.53 2.47 -3.35
N GLY A 41 23.50 2.03 -2.54
CA GLY A 41 23.54 2.33 -1.11
C GLY A 41 22.41 1.64 -0.32
N ILE A 42 21.92 0.48 -0.80
CA ILE A 42 20.94 -0.34 -0.08
C ILE A 42 21.69 -1.32 0.83
N VAL A 43 22.09 -0.85 2.00
CA VAL A 43 23.03 -1.58 2.88
C VAL A 43 22.42 -2.05 4.20
N GLU A 44 21.35 -1.41 4.68
CA GLU A 44 20.78 -1.70 5.99
C GLU A 44 19.25 -1.46 6.04
N LEU A 45 18.62 -1.97 7.10
CA LEU A 45 17.22 -1.65 7.42
C LEU A 45 17.15 -0.21 7.96
N VAL A 46 16.47 0.67 7.24
CA VAL A 46 16.24 2.08 7.65
C VAL A 46 15.08 2.16 8.63
N SER A 47 13.96 1.56 8.29
CA SER A 47 12.76 1.55 9.14
C SER A 47 11.84 0.38 8.80
N GLU A 48 10.92 0.11 9.72
CA GLU A 48 9.86 -0.87 9.53
C GLU A 48 8.53 -0.40 10.15
N GLY A 49 7.45 -0.96 9.65
CA GLY A 49 6.11 -0.79 10.22
C GLY A 49 5.37 -2.12 10.18
N THR A 50 4.64 -2.44 11.26
CA THR A 50 3.90 -3.69 11.38
C THR A 50 2.45 -3.42 11.80
N THR A 51 1.51 -4.18 11.23
CA THR A 51 0.12 -4.24 11.68
C THR A 51 -0.36 -5.68 11.80
N SER A 52 -1.39 -5.91 12.63
CA SER A 52 -2.00 -7.22 12.81
C SER A 52 -3.33 -7.31 12.09
N PHE A 53 -3.55 -8.42 11.39
CA PHE A 53 -4.84 -8.77 10.80
C PHE A 53 -5.52 -9.95 11.52
N LYS A 54 -5.18 -10.16 12.78
CA LYS A 54 -5.75 -11.24 13.61
C LYS A 54 -7.28 -11.11 13.66
N GLY A 55 -7.98 -12.23 13.42
CA GLY A 55 -9.45 -12.25 13.37
C GLY A 55 -10.05 -11.83 12.02
N SER A 56 -9.23 -11.57 11.01
CA SER A 56 -9.72 -11.32 9.64
C SER A 56 -10.24 -12.59 8.99
N PRO A 57 -11.35 -12.52 8.21
CA PRO A 57 -11.82 -13.63 7.41
C PRO A 57 -10.86 -13.95 6.26
N ALA A 58 -11.02 -15.14 5.66
CA ALA A 58 -10.05 -15.70 4.70
C ALA A 58 -9.86 -14.83 3.46
N GLU A 59 -10.94 -14.30 2.88
CA GLU A 59 -10.93 -13.43 1.71
C GLU A 59 -10.18 -12.12 1.98
N ARG A 60 -10.32 -11.55 3.19
CA ARG A 60 -9.56 -10.36 3.59
C ARG A 60 -8.08 -10.68 3.74
N VAL A 61 -7.72 -11.83 4.32
CA VAL A 61 -6.32 -12.29 4.41
C VAL A 61 -5.74 -12.52 3.02
N HIS A 62 -6.52 -13.10 2.08
CA HIS A 62 -6.12 -13.28 0.69
C HIS A 62 -5.75 -11.93 0.06
N ASN A 63 -6.62 -10.94 0.18
CA ASN A 63 -6.38 -9.59 -0.36
C ASN A 63 -5.14 -8.91 0.23
N ILE A 64 -4.91 -9.07 1.55
CA ILE A 64 -3.70 -8.55 2.21
C ILE A 64 -2.45 -9.21 1.62
N VAL A 65 -2.46 -10.53 1.44
CA VAL A 65 -1.33 -11.28 0.87
C VAL A 65 -1.08 -10.89 -0.59
N ASN A 66 -2.15 -10.78 -1.39
CA ASN A 66 -2.05 -10.37 -2.79
C ASN A 66 -1.48 -8.95 -2.91
N ALA A 67 -2.02 -7.98 -2.18
CA ALA A 67 -1.52 -6.61 -2.18
C ALA A 67 -0.07 -6.53 -1.69
N ALA A 68 0.28 -7.22 -0.58
CA ALA A 68 1.64 -7.25 -0.07
C ALA A 68 2.64 -7.85 -1.07
N GLY A 69 2.21 -8.83 -1.87
CA GLY A 69 3.02 -9.45 -2.91
C GLY A 69 3.50 -8.47 -3.99
N LYS A 70 2.79 -7.36 -4.20
CA LYS A 70 3.18 -6.31 -5.15
C LYS A 70 4.38 -5.47 -4.66
N PHE A 71 4.73 -5.54 -3.36
CA PHE A 71 5.80 -4.76 -2.74
C PHE A 71 7.04 -5.60 -2.40
N GLN A 72 7.42 -6.56 -3.25
CA GLN A 72 8.59 -7.41 -2.99
C GLN A 72 9.91 -6.76 -3.42
N HIS A 73 9.90 -5.89 -4.42
CA HIS A 73 11.12 -5.33 -5.02
C HIS A 73 10.90 -3.89 -5.51
N VAL A 74 10.22 -3.07 -4.70
CA VAL A 74 9.96 -1.67 -5.07
C VAL A 74 11.19 -0.84 -4.75
N VAL A 75 11.81 -0.28 -5.78
CA VAL A 75 12.96 0.61 -5.66
C VAL A 75 12.52 2.06 -5.85
N VAL A 76 12.93 2.95 -4.94
CA VAL A 76 12.65 4.38 -5.00
C VAL A 76 13.98 5.13 -5.11
N PRO A 77 14.28 5.77 -6.26
CA PRO A 77 15.49 6.55 -6.44
C PRO A 77 15.58 7.75 -5.48
N PRO A 78 16.80 8.32 -5.28
CA PRO A 78 16.98 9.54 -4.50
C PRO A 78 16.14 10.70 -5.08
N GLY A 79 15.45 11.42 -4.19
CA GLY A 79 14.59 12.56 -4.56
C GLY A 79 13.22 12.18 -5.15
N GLU A 80 13.02 10.92 -5.53
CA GLU A 80 11.79 10.44 -6.13
C GLU A 80 10.70 10.13 -5.08
N GLU A 81 9.47 10.02 -5.58
CA GLU A 81 8.30 9.75 -4.76
C GLU A 81 7.87 8.29 -4.83
N PHE A 82 7.69 7.68 -3.67
CA PHE A 82 6.93 6.43 -3.54
C PHE A 82 5.43 6.71 -3.64
N SER A 83 4.71 5.94 -4.45
CA SER A 83 3.25 5.92 -4.53
C SER A 83 2.75 4.51 -4.26
N PHE A 84 1.86 4.36 -3.28
CA PHE A 84 1.27 3.07 -2.97
C PHE A 84 0.42 2.57 -4.14
N ASN A 85 -0.44 3.44 -4.70
CA ASN A 85 -1.34 3.08 -5.80
C ASN A 85 -0.58 2.66 -7.07
N ARG A 86 0.52 3.33 -7.41
CA ARG A 86 1.35 2.96 -8.56
C ARG A 86 1.89 1.53 -8.43
N ASN A 87 2.25 1.11 -7.23
CA ASN A 87 2.84 -0.21 -6.98
C ASN A 87 1.80 -1.31 -6.80
N VAL A 88 0.69 -1.04 -6.10
CA VAL A 88 -0.37 -2.05 -5.91
C VAL A 88 -1.15 -2.30 -7.21
N GLY A 89 -1.25 -1.28 -8.07
CA GLY A 89 -2.02 -1.31 -9.31
C GLY A 89 -3.53 -1.30 -9.06
N ASP A 90 -4.30 -1.69 -10.05
CA ASP A 90 -5.76 -1.73 -9.96
C ASP A 90 -6.23 -2.85 -9.04
N VAL A 91 -7.07 -2.49 -8.07
CA VAL A 91 -7.68 -3.42 -7.12
C VAL A 91 -8.96 -3.99 -7.75
N THR A 92 -8.80 -5.04 -8.54
CA THR A 92 -9.88 -5.70 -9.30
C THR A 92 -9.80 -7.22 -9.18
N ALA A 93 -10.89 -7.91 -9.49
CA ALA A 93 -10.92 -9.38 -9.56
C ALA A 93 -9.93 -9.93 -10.60
N ALA A 94 -9.74 -9.24 -11.72
CA ALA A 94 -8.76 -9.61 -12.76
C ALA A 94 -7.32 -9.62 -12.24
N ASN A 95 -7.02 -8.79 -11.23
CA ASN A 95 -5.73 -8.73 -10.55
C ASN A 95 -5.66 -9.61 -9.29
N GLY A 96 -6.61 -10.55 -9.15
CA GLY A 96 -6.64 -11.55 -8.09
C GLY A 96 -7.14 -11.07 -6.74
N PHE A 97 -7.88 -9.94 -6.68
CA PHE A 97 -8.55 -9.52 -5.47
C PHE A 97 -9.95 -10.12 -5.35
N GLU A 98 -10.33 -10.49 -4.14
CA GLU A 98 -11.59 -11.10 -3.79
C GLU A 98 -12.55 -10.11 -3.13
N ASP A 99 -13.84 -10.44 -3.17
CA ASP A 99 -14.86 -9.73 -2.42
C ASP A 99 -14.64 -9.93 -0.91
N ALA A 100 -14.63 -8.83 -0.19
CA ALA A 100 -14.53 -8.77 1.26
C ALA A 100 -15.26 -7.53 1.78
N LEU A 101 -15.34 -7.35 3.09
CA LEU A 101 -15.94 -6.14 3.65
C LEU A 101 -15.06 -4.91 3.36
N VAL A 102 -15.65 -3.91 2.74
CA VAL A 102 -15.07 -2.60 2.41
C VAL A 102 -15.93 -1.48 3.00
N ILE A 103 -15.30 -0.31 3.16
CA ILE A 103 -16.00 0.93 3.54
C ILE A 103 -16.56 1.55 2.27
N ALA A 104 -17.88 1.60 2.14
CA ALA A 104 -18.59 2.16 0.99
C ALA A 104 -19.47 3.34 1.45
N GLY A 105 -18.96 4.56 1.31
CA GLY A 105 -19.67 5.77 1.74
C GLY A 105 -19.88 5.85 3.25
N ASP A 106 -21.09 5.57 3.71
CA ASP A 106 -21.54 5.63 5.11
C ASP A 106 -21.81 4.25 5.74
N ARG A 107 -21.47 3.17 5.05
CA ARG A 107 -21.73 1.79 5.48
C ARG A 107 -20.62 0.83 5.11
N THR A 108 -20.59 -0.30 5.79
CA THR A 108 -19.81 -1.47 5.40
C THR A 108 -20.60 -2.27 4.36
N ALA A 109 -19.96 -2.60 3.25
CA ALA A 109 -20.52 -3.39 2.16
C ALA A 109 -19.54 -4.46 1.69
N VAL A 110 -20.04 -5.45 0.96
CA VAL A 110 -19.20 -6.40 0.25
C VAL A 110 -18.69 -5.71 -1.02
N GLY A 111 -17.38 -5.78 -1.23
CA GLY A 111 -16.71 -5.22 -2.39
C GLY A 111 -15.29 -5.74 -2.54
N ILE A 112 -14.71 -5.54 -3.72
CA ILE A 112 -13.39 -6.07 -4.07
C ILE A 112 -12.30 -5.35 -3.27
N GLY A 113 -11.32 -6.10 -2.73
CA GLY A 113 -10.10 -5.57 -2.16
C GLY A 113 -10.17 -5.20 -0.67
N GLY A 114 -11.21 -5.63 0.04
CA GLY A 114 -11.23 -5.44 1.50
C GLY A 114 -9.96 -5.99 2.15
N GLY A 115 -9.24 -5.13 2.89
CA GLY A 115 -7.93 -5.43 3.48
C GLY A 115 -6.75 -4.66 2.87
N VAL A 116 -6.85 -4.13 1.65
CA VAL A 116 -5.76 -3.40 0.97
C VAL A 116 -5.34 -2.15 1.75
N CYS A 117 -6.29 -1.42 2.35
CA CYS A 117 -5.97 -0.27 3.21
C CYS A 117 -5.15 -0.64 4.47
N GLN A 118 -5.15 -1.90 4.90
CA GLN A 118 -4.23 -2.33 5.96
C GLN A 118 -2.80 -2.40 5.44
N VAL A 119 -2.61 -2.79 4.19
CA VAL A 119 -1.29 -2.83 3.55
C VAL A 119 -0.73 -1.41 3.41
N SER A 120 -1.55 -0.44 2.97
CA SER A 120 -1.13 0.98 2.90
C SER A 120 -0.86 1.58 4.28
N THR A 121 -1.69 1.27 5.28
CA THR A 121 -1.45 1.69 6.68
C THR A 121 -0.12 1.16 7.21
N THR A 122 0.25 -0.08 6.85
CA THR A 122 1.53 -0.66 7.27
C THR A 122 2.71 0.02 6.58
N ALA A 123 2.58 0.33 5.28
CA ALA A 123 3.57 1.11 4.52
C ALA A 123 3.75 2.52 5.10
N PHE A 124 2.62 3.20 5.44
CA PHE A 124 2.64 4.51 6.11
C PHE A 124 3.42 4.46 7.43
N ARG A 125 3.20 3.44 8.26
CA ARG A 125 3.94 3.30 9.52
C ARG A 125 5.44 3.09 9.31
N ALA A 126 5.84 2.32 8.32
CA ALA A 126 7.26 2.18 7.98
C ALA A 126 7.86 3.52 7.57
N ALA A 127 7.18 4.28 6.72
CA ALA A 127 7.63 5.61 6.30
C ALA A 127 7.59 6.63 7.45
N PHE A 128 6.61 6.54 8.35
CA PHE A 128 6.52 7.37 9.55
C PHE A 128 7.78 7.23 10.41
N TRP A 129 8.12 5.98 10.76
CA TRP A 129 9.28 5.70 11.61
C TRP A 129 10.62 5.91 10.91
N GLY A 130 10.63 5.88 9.58
CA GLY A 130 11.78 6.29 8.78
C GLY A 130 11.98 7.80 8.69
N GLY A 131 11.04 8.62 9.17
CA GLY A 131 11.11 10.08 9.10
C GLY A 131 10.98 10.63 7.68
N PHE A 132 10.37 9.87 6.75
CA PHE A 132 10.20 10.32 5.36
C PHE A 132 9.12 11.41 5.25
N PRO A 133 9.36 12.47 4.43
CA PRO A 133 8.35 13.50 4.17
C PRO A 133 7.13 12.90 3.44
N PHE A 134 5.93 13.09 3.99
CA PHE A 134 4.68 12.68 3.33
C PHE A 134 4.28 13.74 2.31
N THR A 135 3.93 13.28 1.11
CA THR A 135 3.37 14.13 0.04
C THR A 135 1.87 13.91 -0.11
N GLU A 136 1.37 12.72 0.27
CA GLU A 136 -0.06 12.43 0.33
C GLU A 136 -0.36 11.37 1.40
N ARG A 137 -1.34 11.65 2.26
CA ARG A 137 -1.88 10.68 3.22
C ARG A 137 -3.31 11.04 3.60
N TRP A 138 -4.20 10.08 3.58
CA TRP A 138 -5.60 10.20 3.95
C TRP A 138 -5.93 9.28 5.13
N ALA A 139 -6.67 9.80 6.11
CA ALA A 139 -7.25 8.96 7.16
C ALA A 139 -8.46 8.20 6.61
N HIS A 140 -8.85 7.11 7.27
CA HIS A 140 -10.14 6.49 7.01
C HIS A 140 -11.29 7.40 7.42
N GLY A 141 -12.47 7.15 6.87
CA GLY A 141 -13.67 7.92 7.19
C GLY A 141 -14.13 7.77 8.63
N TYR A 142 -13.77 6.68 9.32
CA TYR A 142 -14.04 6.41 10.73
C TYR A 142 -12.89 5.63 11.36
N VAL A 143 -12.87 5.49 12.70
CA VAL A 143 -11.82 4.77 13.43
C VAL A 143 -11.90 3.27 13.15
N VAL A 144 -10.94 2.75 12.39
CA VAL A 144 -10.84 1.32 12.08
C VAL A 144 -10.06 0.60 13.17
N SER A 145 -10.74 -0.27 13.92
CA SER A 145 -10.19 -0.93 15.13
C SER A 145 -8.93 -1.77 14.86
N TRP A 146 -8.76 -2.34 13.66
CA TRP A 146 -7.56 -3.13 13.30
C TRP A 146 -6.26 -2.32 13.31
N TYR A 147 -6.34 -1.00 13.24
CA TYR A 147 -5.14 -0.15 13.19
C TYR A 147 -4.71 0.37 14.55
N GLY A 148 -5.43 0.00 15.62
CA GLY A 148 -5.12 0.41 16.97
C GLY A 148 -5.51 1.86 17.24
N GLN A 149 -4.57 2.65 17.76
CA GLN A 149 -4.87 4.04 18.12
C GLN A 149 -5.20 4.91 16.90
N PRO A 150 -6.14 5.88 17.04
CA PRO A 150 -6.47 6.82 15.98
C PRO A 150 -5.27 7.65 15.53
N GLY A 151 -5.26 8.06 14.24
CA GLY A 151 -4.21 8.91 13.68
C GLY A 151 -3.07 8.16 12.99
N MET A 152 -2.94 6.84 13.19
CA MET A 152 -1.86 6.03 12.65
C MET A 152 -2.29 5.07 11.52
N ASP A 153 -3.19 5.54 10.67
CA ASP A 153 -3.72 4.83 9.51
C ASP A 153 -3.52 5.62 8.22
N ALA A 154 -3.54 4.93 7.08
CA ALA A 154 -3.55 5.52 5.75
C ALA A 154 -4.52 4.76 4.86
N SER A 155 -5.57 5.45 4.42
CA SER A 155 -6.56 4.95 3.48
C SER A 155 -6.08 5.15 2.04
N ILE A 156 -6.45 4.23 1.15
CA ILE A 156 -6.27 4.38 -0.30
C ILE A 156 -7.56 4.04 -1.03
N PHE A 157 -7.70 4.62 -2.21
CA PHE A 157 -8.74 4.26 -3.17
C PHE A 157 -8.22 4.54 -4.58
N THR A 158 -7.87 3.49 -5.29
CA THR A 158 -7.26 3.59 -6.62
C THR A 158 -8.26 4.15 -7.64
N PRO A 159 -7.87 5.11 -8.50
CA PRO A 159 -6.55 5.75 -8.56
C PRO A 159 -6.41 7.04 -7.73
N ASN A 160 -7.46 7.51 -7.05
CA ASN A 160 -7.64 8.92 -6.64
C ASN A 160 -7.16 9.24 -5.22
N VAL A 161 -7.13 8.26 -4.31
CA VAL A 161 -6.68 8.44 -2.92
C VAL A 161 -5.46 7.56 -2.72
N ASP A 162 -4.30 8.17 -2.42
CA ASP A 162 -3.02 7.48 -2.37
C ASP A 162 -2.30 7.70 -1.04
N PHE A 163 -1.32 6.86 -0.75
CA PHE A 163 -0.30 7.11 0.24
C PHE A 163 1.04 7.31 -0.47
N ARG A 164 1.67 8.47 -0.26
CA ARG A 164 2.90 8.87 -0.91
C ARG A 164 3.88 9.48 0.07
N PHE A 165 5.16 9.20 -0.15
CA PHE A 165 6.25 9.86 0.55
C PHE A 165 7.44 10.05 -0.39
N ARG A 166 8.31 11.01 -0.07
CA ARG A 166 9.53 11.29 -0.83
C ARG A 166 10.73 10.60 -0.21
N ASN A 167 11.58 10.03 -1.06
CA ASN A 167 12.91 9.57 -0.66
C ASN A 167 13.87 10.76 -0.55
N ASP A 168 14.17 11.18 0.67
CA ASP A 168 15.06 12.32 0.99
C ASP A 168 16.45 11.88 1.46
N THR A 169 16.82 10.60 1.32
CA THR A 169 18.07 10.05 1.88
C THR A 169 19.31 10.28 1.03
N GLY A 170 19.16 10.70 -0.22
CA GLY A 170 20.29 10.80 -1.17
C GLY A 170 20.74 9.46 -1.76
N HIS A 171 20.20 8.34 -1.30
CA HIS A 171 20.47 6.97 -1.77
C HIS A 171 19.15 6.31 -2.21
N PHE A 172 19.25 5.17 -2.92
CA PHE A 172 18.06 4.39 -3.26
C PHE A 172 17.44 3.73 -2.03
N LEU A 173 16.13 3.59 -2.05
CA LEU A 173 15.40 2.77 -1.09
C LEU A 173 14.89 1.51 -1.76
N LEU A 174 14.95 0.38 -1.05
CA LEU A 174 14.27 -0.86 -1.39
C LEU A 174 13.16 -1.11 -0.38
N ILE A 175 11.93 -1.18 -0.89
CA ILE A 175 10.75 -1.45 -0.08
C ILE A 175 10.34 -2.90 -0.27
N LYS A 176 10.11 -3.62 0.84
CA LYS A 176 9.62 -4.99 0.87
C LYS A 176 8.48 -5.13 1.85
N ALA A 177 7.48 -5.93 1.51
CA ALA A 177 6.43 -6.34 2.42
C ALA A 177 6.54 -7.84 2.73
N ALA A 178 6.32 -8.23 3.99
CA ALA A 178 6.28 -9.62 4.42
C ALA A 178 5.00 -9.89 5.21
N VAL A 179 4.32 -10.99 4.87
CA VAL A 179 3.13 -11.46 5.58
C VAL A 179 3.48 -12.71 6.38
N ASN A 180 3.25 -12.66 7.68
CA ASN A 180 3.35 -13.82 8.56
C ASN A 180 1.94 -14.32 8.92
N LYS A 181 1.47 -15.34 8.21
CA LYS A 181 0.12 -15.90 8.41
C LYS A 181 -0.04 -16.53 9.80
N ALA A 182 1.00 -17.14 10.37
CA ALA A 182 0.94 -17.77 11.68
C ALA A 182 0.78 -16.76 12.82
N LYS A 183 1.44 -15.58 12.70
CA LYS A 183 1.29 -14.47 13.64
C LYS A 183 0.17 -13.51 13.28
N ALA A 184 -0.46 -13.68 12.11
CA ALA A 184 -1.44 -12.78 11.53
C ALA A 184 -0.93 -11.33 11.47
N THR A 185 0.28 -11.12 10.95
CA THR A 185 0.92 -9.81 10.83
C THR A 185 1.42 -9.55 9.41
N ILE A 186 1.39 -8.27 9.04
CA ILE A 186 2.09 -7.76 7.86
C ILE A 186 3.11 -6.72 8.32
N THR A 187 4.31 -6.78 7.74
CA THR A 187 5.41 -5.83 8.00
C THR A 187 5.91 -5.27 6.69
N PHE A 188 6.08 -3.95 6.64
CA PHE A 188 6.83 -3.26 5.61
C PHE A 188 8.23 -2.96 6.12
N TYR A 189 9.22 -3.24 5.31
CA TYR A 189 10.62 -2.93 5.53
C TYR A 189 11.08 -1.91 4.49
N ILE A 190 11.79 -0.89 4.92
CA ILE A 190 12.46 0.09 4.05
C ILE A 190 13.96 -0.06 4.29
N TYR A 191 14.67 -0.56 3.28
CA TYR A 191 16.13 -0.69 3.28
C TYR A 191 16.76 0.44 2.48
N GLY A 192 17.96 0.84 2.84
CA GLY A 192 18.73 1.89 2.20
C GLY A 192 19.98 2.21 2.99
N THR A 193 20.44 3.44 2.92
CA THR A 193 21.45 4.03 3.83
C THR A 193 20.72 4.91 4.84
N LYS A 194 20.93 4.68 6.13
CA LYS A 194 20.34 5.52 7.18
C LYS A 194 20.84 6.94 7.09
N VAL A 195 19.94 7.88 7.19
CA VAL A 195 20.23 9.27 7.52
C VAL A 195 20.35 9.36 9.04
N ASP A 196 21.29 10.14 9.54
CA ASP A 196 21.42 10.39 10.97
C ASP A 196 20.22 11.22 11.46
N ARG A 197 19.15 10.51 11.76
CA ARG A 197 17.91 11.07 12.32
C ARG A 197 17.20 10.08 13.23
N THR A 198 16.52 10.60 14.24
CA THR A 198 15.60 9.86 15.11
C THR A 198 14.19 10.39 14.97
N VAL A 199 13.22 9.51 15.14
CA VAL A 199 11.79 9.84 15.03
C VAL A 199 11.10 9.54 16.34
N GLU A 200 10.41 10.54 16.87
CA GLU A 200 9.59 10.45 18.08
C GLU A 200 8.14 10.73 17.72
N MET A 201 7.22 10.09 18.43
CA MET A 201 5.79 10.31 18.31
C MET A 201 5.20 10.74 19.64
N SER A 202 4.35 11.76 19.62
CA SER A 202 3.48 12.11 20.75
C SER A 202 2.01 12.15 20.33
N GLY A 203 1.13 11.93 21.28
CA GLY A 203 -0.31 11.78 21.01
C GLY A 203 -0.73 10.33 20.78
N PRO A 204 -1.92 10.09 20.18
CA PRO A 204 -2.83 11.09 19.63
C PRO A 204 -3.48 11.98 20.69
N VAL A 205 -3.60 13.26 20.40
CA VAL A 205 -4.50 14.18 21.11
C VAL A 205 -5.87 14.08 20.44
N LEU A 206 -6.88 13.68 21.20
CA LEU A 206 -8.24 13.50 20.71
C LEU A 206 -9.09 14.72 21.06
N SER A 207 -9.91 15.17 20.11
CA SER A 207 -10.84 16.28 20.29
C SER A 207 -12.09 16.09 19.43
N ASN A 208 -13.09 16.97 19.61
CA ASN A 208 -14.32 16.97 18.83
C ASN A 208 -15.02 15.59 18.80
N VAL A 209 -15.00 14.88 19.93
CA VAL A 209 -15.64 13.58 20.07
C VAL A 209 -17.15 13.72 19.85
N LYS A 210 -17.71 12.85 19.00
CA LYS A 210 -19.13 12.80 18.63
C LYS A 210 -19.65 11.39 18.79
N GLU A 211 -20.80 11.28 19.45
CA GLU A 211 -21.48 10.00 19.58
C GLU A 211 -21.85 9.38 18.22
N PRO A 212 -21.87 8.06 18.13
CA PRO A 212 -22.33 7.38 16.92
C PRO A 212 -23.82 7.61 16.70
N PRO A 213 -24.30 7.60 15.44
CA PRO A 213 -25.71 7.64 15.13
C PRO A 213 -26.40 6.35 15.60
N PRO A 214 -27.76 6.35 15.67
CA PRO A 214 -28.53 5.14 15.93
C PRO A 214 -28.18 4.01 14.95
N PRO A 215 -28.41 2.73 15.34
CA PRO A 215 -28.16 1.60 14.45
C PRO A 215 -28.88 1.72 13.12
N LEU A 216 -28.18 1.47 12.02
CA LEU A 216 -28.75 1.38 10.68
C LEU A 216 -29.09 -0.07 10.40
N TYR A 217 -30.36 -0.32 10.00
CA TYR A 217 -30.82 -1.64 9.58
C TYR A 217 -30.95 -1.67 8.05
N GLN A 218 -30.50 -2.75 7.45
CA GLN A 218 -30.61 -3.04 6.02
C GLN A 218 -31.28 -4.41 5.84
N GLU A 219 -32.22 -4.48 4.90
CA GLU A 219 -32.84 -5.76 4.53
C GLU A 219 -31.80 -6.70 3.90
N ASP A 220 -31.82 -7.94 4.32
CA ASP A 220 -30.98 -9.03 3.80
C ASP A 220 -31.88 -10.23 3.46
N SER A 221 -32.16 -10.41 2.17
CA SER A 221 -33.00 -11.50 1.67
C SER A 221 -32.43 -12.90 1.90
N THR A 222 -31.19 -13.02 2.36
CA THR A 222 -30.55 -14.30 2.71
C THR A 222 -30.85 -14.74 4.15
N LEU A 223 -31.38 -13.83 4.98
CA LEU A 223 -31.77 -14.13 6.36
C LEU A 223 -33.23 -14.52 6.45
N ALA A 224 -33.54 -15.43 7.37
CA ALA A 224 -34.92 -15.74 7.72
C ALA A 224 -35.60 -14.50 8.36
N GLU A 225 -36.91 -14.34 8.13
CA GLU A 225 -37.73 -13.25 8.68
C GLU A 225 -37.53 -13.12 10.21
N GLY A 226 -37.35 -11.88 10.66
CA GLY A 226 -37.12 -11.54 12.07
C GLY A 226 -35.70 -11.82 12.58
N LYS A 227 -34.78 -12.31 11.77
CA LYS A 227 -33.37 -12.49 12.14
C LYS A 227 -32.57 -11.24 11.85
N ILE A 228 -31.74 -10.86 12.83
CA ILE A 228 -30.80 -9.74 12.70
C ILE A 228 -29.38 -10.30 12.77
N LYS A 229 -28.53 -9.90 11.82
CA LYS A 229 -27.10 -10.21 11.80
C LYS A 229 -26.34 -8.88 11.89
N GLN A 230 -25.63 -8.67 13.00
CA GLN A 230 -24.75 -7.53 13.11
C GLN A 230 -23.49 -7.73 12.27
N VAL A 231 -23.22 -6.79 11.36
CA VAL A 231 -22.08 -6.85 10.43
C VAL A 231 -21.06 -5.74 10.72
N ASP A 232 -21.46 -4.73 11.53
CA ASP A 232 -20.59 -3.62 11.89
C ASP A 232 -20.95 -3.09 13.28
N TRP A 233 -20.04 -2.29 13.85
CA TRP A 233 -20.15 -1.78 15.22
C TRP A 233 -20.03 -0.26 15.22
N ALA A 234 -20.86 0.39 16.03
CA ALA A 234 -20.82 1.82 16.25
C ALA A 234 -19.42 2.30 16.69
N LYS A 235 -19.02 3.44 16.18
CA LYS A 235 -17.76 4.13 16.51
C LYS A 235 -18.03 5.61 16.71
N GLU A 236 -17.43 6.17 17.76
CA GLU A 236 -17.40 7.62 17.94
C GLU A 236 -16.62 8.29 16.80
N GLY A 237 -17.10 9.45 16.38
CA GLY A 237 -16.33 10.38 15.55
C GLY A 237 -15.39 11.20 16.40
N MET A 238 -14.23 11.58 15.86
CA MET A 238 -13.27 12.41 16.56
C MET A 238 -12.24 13.02 15.62
N ASP A 239 -11.60 14.08 16.07
CA ASP A 239 -10.34 14.53 15.50
C ASP A 239 -9.19 13.92 16.34
N ALA A 240 -8.19 13.39 15.64
CA ALA A 240 -6.98 12.85 16.25
C ALA A 240 -5.75 13.56 15.66
N VAL A 241 -4.90 14.10 16.52
CA VAL A 241 -3.65 14.76 16.13
C VAL A 241 -2.47 13.98 16.72
N VAL A 242 -1.66 13.43 15.83
CA VAL A 242 -0.39 12.80 16.17
C VAL A 242 0.72 13.77 15.79
N THR A 243 1.61 14.10 16.73
CA THR A 243 2.81 14.91 16.46
C THR A 243 3.98 13.98 16.21
N ARG A 244 4.65 14.17 15.05
CA ARG A 244 5.91 13.50 14.70
C ARG A 244 7.05 14.51 14.80
N THR A 245 8.06 14.20 15.63
CA THR A 245 9.27 14.99 15.80
C THR A 245 10.44 14.22 15.21
N ILE A 246 11.12 14.83 14.24
CA ILE A 246 12.31 14.27 13.58
C ILE A 246 13.50 15.11 14.02
N ARG A 247 14.49 14.46 14.67
CA ARG A 247 15.73 15.10 15.10
C ARG A 247 16.87 14.61 14.24
N TYR A 248 17.59 15.53 13.61
CA TYR A 248 18.74 15.24 12.76
C TYR A 248 20.05 15.38 13.54
N GLY A 249 21.06 14.60 13.15
CA GLY A 249 22.38 14.65 13.78
C GLY A 249 23.10 16.01 13.69
N ASP A 250 22.71 16.88 12.75
CA ASP A 250 23.18 18.27 12.65
C ASP A 250 22.48 19.23 13.65
N GLY A 251 21.63 18.71 14.51
CA GLY A 251 20.87 19.44 15.52
C GLY A 251 19.56 20.06 15.03
N LYS A 252 19.21 19.93 13.75
CA LYS A 252 17.90 20.37 13.25
C LYS A 252 16.79 19.51 13.81
N VAL A 253 15.66 20.15 14.09
CA VAL A 253 14.43 19.49 14.52
C VAL A 253 13.30 19.88 13.59
N HIS A 254 12.63 18.88 13.05
CA HIS A 254 11.41 19.08 12.27
C HIS A 254 10.23 18.47 13.04
N GLU A 255 9.21 19.26 13.26
CA GLU A 255 7.98 18.83 13.92
C GLU A 255 6.81 19.03 12.96
N GLU A 256 5.98 18.01 12.82
CA GLU A 256 4.76 18.06 12.02
C GLU A 256 3.59 17.40 12.73
N GLN A 257 2.39 17.87 12.42
CA GLN A 257 1.15 17.32 12.92
C GLN A 257 0.44 16.51 11.84
N ILE A 258 0.14 15.26 12.15
CA ILE A 258 -0.65 14.36 11.32
C ILE A 258 -2.07 14.39 11.85
N VAL A 259 -2.95 15.09 11.14
CA VAL A 259 -4.34 15.29 11.53
C VAL A 259 -5.23 14.26 10.85
N SER A 260 -6.08 13.61 11.62
CA SER A 260 -7.10 12.68 11.14
C SER A 260 -8.47 13.11 11.66
N ARG A 261 -9.46 13.16 10.78
CA ARG A 261 -10.85 13.51 11.14
C ARG A 261 -11.74 12.32 10.84
N TYR A 262 -12.21 11.69 11.90
CA TYR A 262 -13.07 10.52 11.82
C TYR A 262 -14.52 10.91 12.05
N ARG A 263 -15.39 10.48 11.15
CA ARG A 263 -16.84 10.64 11.32
C ARG A 263 -17.36 9.62 12.32
N PRO A 264 -18.44 9.94 13.05
CA PRO A 264 -19.15 8.93 13.83
C PRO A 264 -19.72 7.86 12.89
N TRP A 265 -19.68 6.62 13.34
CA TRP A 265 -20.03 5.45 12.51
C TRP A 265 -21.02 4.55 13.24
#